data_2dfe649aae7347da01fb4ba93e058ed4
#
_entry.id   2dfe649aae7347da01fb4ba93e058ed4
#
_cell.length_a   1.000
_cell.length_b   1.000
_cell.length_c   1.000
_cell.angle_alpha   90.00
_cell.angle_beta   90.00
_cell.angle_gamma   90.00
#
_symmetry.space_group_name_H-M   'P 1'
#
loop_
_entity.id
_entity.type
_entity.pdbx_description
1 polymer ?
#
loop_
_entity_poly.entity_id
_entity_poly.type
_entity_poly.pdbx_seq_one_letter_code
_entity_poly.pdbx_strand_id
1 'polypeptide(L)'
;MTAVAGGAGVADFTSKAGDALTEIDSLFSRISAPLPPIQFTGTVGARYNMGGGQPDPASLPREELADLAGELLASEDGAAALSYGDAAGYVGLRETLAEKLRRWEGIEVTPDEILVTNGSNHGLAVTAQLFINPGDVAIVEAPTFMGGLRPFRQLKAQIEMVPLDGDGLDVDALERLLRHLKDSGTPAKLLYTIPNFHNPAGVNLTLARRRRLAELADEFNFVILEDDAYGELRFDGEHIAPIYTLARPGRVIRAATLSKILAAGLRVGYLTAPKEIVGRLSSLKLDGGHSPFTSRLANLYLKKRHDTHVELLRGVYRHKRDALVRGIERGFESAPALKPSYQLPSGGFFLWLKLPAGIDGQKVAAAAGERGVSYVPGPAFFADGSGSEYIRLAWSMLSEEDLETAGGLVAEAIQAVGKQAA
;
A
#
# COMPACT_ATOMS: atom_id res chain seq x y z
N MET A 1 6.82 62.66 25.06
CA MET A 1 8.01 61.99 25.57
C MET A 1 7.60 61.03 26.65
N THR A 2 7.64 59.70 26.35
CA THR A 2 7.91 58.61 27.33
C THR A 2 8.02 57.33 26.52
N ALA A 3 9.22 56.83 26.43
CA ALA A 3 9.54 55.55 25.80
C ALA A 3 9.03 54.40 26.68
N VAL A 4 8.34 53.45 26.10
CA VAL A 4 8.01 52.19 26.74
C VAL A 4 9.03 51.17 26.24
N ALA A 5 9.91 50.74 27.13
CA ALA A 5 10.79 49.62 26.97
C ALA A 5 9.95 48.32 27.01
N GLY A 6 10.11 47.47 26.02
CA GLY A 6 9.43 46.16 25.93
C GLY A 6 10.26 45.22 25.09
N GLY A 7 11.33 44.69 25.65
CA GLY A 7 12.17 43.69 25.02
C GLY A 7 12.65 42.68 26.06
N ALA A 8 11.75 41.85 26.58
CA ALA A 8 12.12 40.68 27.37
C ALA A 8 10.93 39.71 27.37
N GLY A 9 10.97 38.64 26.57
CA GLY A 9 9.93 37.64 26.64
C GLY A 9 9.94 36.51 25.60
N VAL A 10 10.73 36.62 24.54
CA VAL A 10 10.66 35.58 23.46
C VAL A 10 11.74 34.49 23.60
N ALA A 11 12.89 34.83 24.21
CA ALA A 11 14.00 33.87 24.37
C ALA A 11 13.80 32.84 25.51
N ASP A 12 12.94 33.13 26.50
CA ASP A 12 12.72 32.23 27.65
C ASP A 12 11.68 31.15 27.43
N PHE A 13 10.80 31.29 26.39
CA PHE A 13 9.81 30.28 26.07
C PHE A 13 10.37 29.09 25.25
N THR A 14 11.40 29.31 24.44
CA THR A 14 11.99 28.25 23.61
C THR A 14 12.93 27.34 24.40
N SER A 15 13.65 27.84 25.40
CA SER A 15 14.49 27.03 26.26
C SER A 15 13.66 26.17 27.24
N LYS A 16 12.64 26.76 27.86
CA LYS A 16 11.71 26.01 28.72
C LYS A 16 10.89 24.92 27.98
N ALA A 17 10.56 25.13 26.71
CA ALA A 17 9.90 24.13 25.91
C ALA A 17 10.83 22.95 25.56
N GLY A 18 12.12 23.21 25.34
CA GLY A 18 13.13 22.17 25.08
C GLY A 18 13.35 21.27 26.30
N ASP A 19 13.53 21.88 27.48
CA ASP A 19 13.74 21.15 28.74
C ASP A 19 12.48 20.35 29.14
N ALA A 20 11.29 20.92 29.00
CA ALA A 20 10.03 20.24 29.30
C ALA A 20 9.76 19.02 28.35
N LEU A 21 10.16 19.10 27.07
CA LEU A 21 10.06 17.96 26.16
C LEU A 21 11.01 16.83 26.55
N THR A 22 12.20 17.15 27.04
CA THR A 22 13.19 16.14 27.51
C THR A 22 12.69 15.40 28.74
N GLU A 23 11.99 16.05 29.67
CA GLU A 23 11.36 15.41 30.83
C GLU A 23 10.22 14.46 30.44
N ILE A 24 9.42 14.84 29.41
CA ILE A 24 8.29 14.03 28.91
C ILE A 24 8.77 12.77 28.18
N ASP A 25 9.96 12.76 27.58
CA ASP A 25 10.47 11.62 26.81
C ASP A 25 10.52 10.34 27.63
N SER A 26 10.78 10.43 28.96
CA SER A 26 10.76 9.28 29.87
C SER A 26 9.37 8.67 30.09
N LEU A 27 8.29 9.40 29.75
CA LEU A 27 6.91 8.98 29.91
C LEU A 27 6.36 8.31 28.65
N PHE A 28 7.04 8.40 27.52
CA PHE A 28 6.57 7.78 26.29
C PHE A 28 6.57 6.26 26.41
N SER A 29 5.51 5.64 25.96
CA SER A 29 5.41 4.18 25.88
C SER A 29 6.44 3.63 24.89
N ARG A 30 6.88 2.38 25.09
CA ARG A 30 7.80 1.71 24.17
C ARG A 30 7.22 1.50 22.76
N ILE A 31 5.90 1.55 22.62
CA ILE A 31 5.19 1.47 21.31
C ILE A 31 5.34 2.77 20.54
N SER A 32 5.50 3.90 21.22
CA SER A 32 5.68 5.21 20.60
C SER A 32 7.11 5.49 20.13
N ALA A 33 8.03 4.54 20.29
CA ALA A 33 9.39 4.67 19.77
C ALA A 33 9.35 5.11 18.28
N PRO A 34 10.21 6.05 17.87
CA PRO A 34 10.17 6.62 16.53
C PRO A 34 10.19 5.54 15.45
N LEU A 35 9.10 5.44 14.69
CA LEU A 35 9.05 4.66 13.46
C LEU A 35 9.47 5.58 12.33
N PRO A 36 10.19 5.07 11.31
CA PRO A 36 10.50 5.86 10.13
C PRO A 36 9.24 6.52 9.57
N PRO A 37 9.27 7.81 9.18
CA PRO A 37 8.12 8.46 8.58
C PRO A 37 7.73 7.74 7.29
N ILE A 38 6.43 7.52 7.08
CA ILE A 38 5.95 6.98 5.80
C ILE A 38 5.89 8.13 4.81
N GLN A 39 6.73 8.08 3.78
CA GLN A 39 6.67 9.02 2.67
C GLN A 39 5.69 8.49 1.61
N PHE A 40 4.41 8.90 1.69
CA PHE A 40 3.40 8.54 0.70
C PHE A 40 3.48 9.38 -0.60
N THR A 41 4.18 10.52 -0.57
CA THR A 41 4.06 11.57 -1.58
C THR A 41 5.37 11.97 -2.26
N GLY A 42 6.48 11.27 -2.03
CA GLY A 42 7.78 11.70 -2.56
C GLY A 42 8.23 13.07 -2.00
N THR A 43 9.21 13.70 -2.63
CA THR A 43 9.71 15.01 -2.21
C THR A 43 8.68 16.10 -2.53
N VAL A 44 8.22 16.84 -1.52
CA VAL A 44 7.32 17.98 -1.70
C VAL A 44 8.02 19.02 -2.57
N GLY A 45 7.34 19.48 -3.65
CA GLY A 45 7.87 20.51 -4.54
C GLY A 45 8.59 20.00 -5.80
N ALA A 46 8.81 18.71 -5.96
CA ALA A 46 9.32 18.18 -7.21
C ALA A 46 8.29 18.35 -8.36
N ARG A 47 8.76 18.82 -9.52
CA ARG A 47 7.90 19.00 -10.70
C ARG A 47 7.30 17.70 -11.17
N TYR A 48 8.09 16.62 -11.21
CA TYR A 48 7.68 15.29 -11.62
C TYR A 48 7.74 14.35 -10.41
N ASN A 49 6.64 14.31 -9.64
CA ASN A 49 6.59 13.47 -8.43
C ASN A 49 6.08 12.06 -8.75
N MET A 50 6.99 11.10 -8.85
CA MET A 50 6.72 9.67 -9.01
C MET A 50 6.90 8.87 -7.71
N GLY A 51 6.92 9.52 -6.55
CA GLY A 51 7.09 8.85 -5.25
C GLY A 51 5.77 8.34 -4.65
N GLY A 52 4.64 8.94 -4.97
CA GLY A 52 3.33 8.62 -4.40
C GLY A 52 2.60 7.50 -5.15
N GLY A 53 1.77 6.73 -4.42
CA GLY A 53 0.84 5.75 -5.01
C GLY A 53 -0.62 6.23 -4.90
N GLN A 54 -0.89 7.50 -5.19
CA GLN A 54 -2.23 8.06 -5.19
C GLN A 54 -2.91 7.86 -6.57
N PRO A 55 -4.26 7.78 -6.62
CA PRO A 55 -4.97 7.73 -7.89
C PRO A 55 -4.75 9.00 -8.71
N ASP A 56 -5.01 8.88 -10.02
CA ASP A 56 -4.99 9.99 -10.95
C ASP A 56 -5.99 11.08 -10.56
N PRO A 57 -5.55 12.33 -10.31
CA PRO A 57 -6.47 13.41 -9.94
C PRO A 57 -7.52 13.73 -11.00
N ALA A 58 -7.18 13.54 -12.30
CA ALA A 58 -8.09 13.81 -13.41
C ALA A 58 -9.21 12.75 -13.54
N SER A 59 -8.96 11.53 -13.05
CA SER A 59 -9.92 10.43 -13.09
C SER A 59 -10.79 10.33 -11.82
N LEU A 60 -10.60 11.21 -10.84
CA LEU A 60 -11.45 11.20 -9.65
C LEU A 60 -12.89 11.62 -10.01
N PRO A 61 -13.92 10.84 -9.63
CA PRO A 61 -15.32 11.10 -10.00
C PRO A 61 -15.95 12.18 -9.11
N ARG A 62 -15.40 13.41 -9.16
CA ARG A 62 -15.76 14.49 -8.22
C ARG A 62 -17.19 14.96 -8.37
N GLU A 63 -17.66 15.12 -9.60
CA GLU A 63 -19.02 15.60 -9.90
C GLU A 63 -20.06 14.54 -9.47
N GLU A 64 -19.86 13.28 -9.85
CA GLU A 64 -20.75 12.20 -9.44
C GLU A 64 -20.78 12.02 -7.93
N LEU A 65 -19.65 12.17 -7.24
CA LEU A 65 -19.61 12.10 -5.79
C LEU A 65 -20.34 13.28 -5.13
N ALA A 66 -20.26 14.48 -5.71
CA ALA A 66 -21.00 15.66 -5.23
C ALA A 66 -22.52 15.46 -5.37
N ASP A 67 -22.99 14.98 -6.52
CA ASP A 67 -24.39 14.70 -6.78
C ASP A 67 -24.94 13.61 -5.84
N LEU A 68 -24.21 12.49 -5.73
CA LEU A 68 -24.59 11.40 -4.83
C LEU A 68 -24.58 11.80 -3.35
N ALA A 69 -23.67 12.69 -2.93
CA ALA A 69 -23.66 13.23 -1.57
C ALA A 69 -24.89 14.11 -1.31
N GLY A 70 -25.28 14.94 -2.28
CA GLY A 70 -26.50 15.75 -2.23
C GLY A 70 -27.76 14.87 -2.16
N GLU A 71 -27.88 13.86 -3.04
CA GLU A 71 -28.98 12.89 -3.03
C GLU A 71 -29.08 12.18 -1.67
N LEU A 72 -27.96 11.70 -1.14
CA LEU A 72 -27.88 11.00 0.15
C LEU A 72 -28.38 11.88 1.29
N LEU A 73 -27.86 13.10 1.40
CA LEU A 73 -28.22 13.99 2.50
C LEU A 73 -29.69 14.47 2.45
N ALA A 74 -30.25 14.56 1.24
CA ALA A 74 -31.68 14.93 1.06
C ALA A 74 -32.63 13.75 1.21
N SER A 75 -32.13 12.50 1.26
CA SER A 75 -32.96 11.29 1.40
C SER A 75 -33.37 11.00 2.84
N GLU A 76 -34.24 10.01 3.04
CA GLU A 76 -34.61 9.49 4.36
C GLU A 76 -33.40 8.93 5.14
N ASP A 77 -32.36 8.45 4.44
CA ASP A 77 -31.12 7.97 5.01
C ASP A 77 -30.15 9.10 5.45
N GLY A 78 -30.47 10.36 5.15
CA GLY A 78 -29.58 11.50 5.42
C GLY A 78 -29.20 11.66 6.89
N ALA A 79 -30.18 11.50 7.79
CA ALA A 79 -29.94 11.56 9.23
C ALA A 79 -29.07 10.40 9.72
N ALA A 80 -29.28 9.18 9.19
CA ALA A 80 -28.48 8.01 9.52
C ALA A 80 -27.03 8.12 8.95
N ALA A 81 -26.84 8.82 7.84
CA ALA A 81 -25.51 9.09 7.28
C ALA A 81 -24.69 10.01 8.20
N LEU A 82 -25.31 10.86 8.99
CA LEU A 82 -24.67 11.82 9.90
C LEU A 82 -24.61 11.34 11.36
N SER A 83 -25.09 10.14 11.65
CA SER A 83 -25.09 9.53 12.99
C SER A 83 -23.89 8.59 13.19
N TYR A 84 -23.76 8.01 14.39
CA TYR A 84 -22.81 6.91 14.61
C TYR A 84 -23.26 5.65 13.87
N GLY A 85 -22.27 4.87 13.40
CA GLY A 85 -22.50 3.63 12.67
C GLY A 85 -22.26 2.37 13.47
N ASP A 86 -22.40 1.24 12.80
CA ASP A 86 -22.06 -0.08 13.31
C ASP A 86 -20.53 -0.27 13.31
N ALA A 87 -19.99 -0.97 14.30
CA ALA A 87 -18.57 -1.30 14.41
C ALA A 87 -18.05 -2.07 13.19
N ALA A 88 -18.86 -2.97 12.61
CA ALA A 88 -18.53 -3.69 11.37
C ALA A 88 -18.64 -2.82 10.11
N GLY A 89 -19.24 -1.65 10.20
CA GLY A 89 -19.53 -0.74 9.11
C GLY A 89 -20.93 -0.93 8.50
N TYR A 90 -21.35 0.03 7.69
CA TYR A 90 -22.67 0.08 7.08
C TYR A 90 -23.04 -1.21 6.33
N VAL A 91 -24.15 -1.84 6.71
CA VAL A 91 -24.56 -3.14 6.16
C VAL A 91 -24.77 -3.10 4.64
N GLY A 92 -25.39 -2.03 4.10
CA GLY A 92 -25.60 -1.89 2.67
C GLY A 92 -24.30 -1.83 1.86
N LEU A 93 -23.22 -1.25 2.42
CA LEU A 93 -21.91 -1.33 1.78
C LEU A 93 -21.34 -2.75 1.85
N ARG A 94 -21.48 -3.45 2.98
CA ARG A 94 -21.02 -4.83 3.13
C ARG A 94 -21.72 -5.79 2.16
N GLU A 95 -23.03 -5.60 1.93
CA GLU A 95 -23.80 -6.33 0.92
C GLU A 95 -23.27 -6.07 -0.50
N THR A 96 -23.04 -4.80 -0.85
CA THR A 96 -22.50 -4.42 -2.15
C THR A 96 -21.07 -4.96 -2.36
N LEU A 97 -20.25 -4.96 -1.31
CA LEU A 97 -18.91 -5.53 -1.36
C LEU A 97 -18.94 -7.06 -1.52
N ALA A 98 -19.86 -7.76 -0.85
CA ALA A 98 -20.04 -9.21 -1.02
C ALA A 98 -20.44 -9.55 -2.47
N GLU A 99 -21.39 -8.81 -3.04
CA GLU A 99 -21.79 -8.98 -4.45
C GLU A 99 -20.63 -8.69 -5.41
N LYS A 100 -19.87 -7.61 -5.17
CA LYS A 100 -18.67 -7.27 -5.93
C LYS A 100 -17.62 -8.39 -5.89
N LEU A 101 -17.30 -8.89 -4.70
CA LEU A 101 -16.33 -9.97 -4.49
C LEU A 101 -16.74 -11.25 -5.23
N ARG A 102 -18.02 -11.62 -5.16
CA ARG A 102 -18.56 -12.75 -5.89
C ARG A 102 -18.41 -12.59 -7.41
N ARG A 103 -18.79 -11.43 -7.96
CA ARG A 103 -18.80 -11.19 -9.41
C ARG A 103 -17.41 -11.05 -10.02
N TRP A 104 -16.51 -10.36 -9.33
CA TRP A 104 -15.21 -9.96 -9.89
C TRP A 104 -14.06 -10.88 -9.48
N GLU A 105 -14.19 -11.54 -8.34
CA GLU A 105 -13.07 -12.27 -7.73
C GLU A 105 -13.43 -13.74 -7.40
N GLY A 106 -14.68 -14.14 -7.60
CA GLY A 106 -15.14 -15.49 -7.28
C GLY A 106 -15.11 -15.81 -5.77
N ILE A 107 -15.15 -14.79 -4.93
CA ILE A 107 -15.17 -14.92 -3.47
C ILE A 107 -16.61 -14.96 -2.98
N GLU A 108 -17.05 -16.11 -2.49
CA GLU A 108 -18.38 -16.30 -1.91
C GLU A 108 -18.34 -16.00 -0.42
N VAL A 109 -18.91 -14.87 -0.02
CA VAL A 109 -18.99 -14.42 1.37
C VAL A 109 -20.32 -13.73 1.66
N THR A 110 -20.71 -13.74 2.91
CA THR A 110 -21.84 -13.00 3.43
C THR A 110 -21.41 -11.62 3.94
N PRO A 111 -22.33 -10.66 4.13
CA PRO A 111 -22.00 -9.37 4.72
C PRO A 111 -21.38 -9.47 6.13
N ASP A 112 -21.66 -10.53 6.89
CA ASP A 112 -21.08 -10.75 8.23
C ASP A 112 -19.61 -11.20 8.19
N GLU A 113 -19.10 -11.57 7.02
CA GLU A 113 -17.70 -11.92 6.77
C GLU A 113 -16.89 -10.74 6.22
N ILE A 114 -17.48 -9.53 6.22
CA ILE A 114 -16.84 -8.29 5.77
C ILE A 114 -16.80 -7.28 6.91
N LEU A 115 -15.61 -6.74 7.18
CA LEU A 115 -15.37 -5.65 8.13
C LEU A 115 -14.90 -4.41 7.39
N VAL A 116 -15.69 -3.32 7.43
CA VAL A 116 -15.26 -2.03 6.85
C VAL A 116 -14.24 -1.35 7.77
N THR A 117 -13.17 -0.81 7.16
CA THR A 117 -12.04 -0.19 7.85
C THR A 117 -11.72 1.20 7.31
N ASN A 118 -11.02 2.03 8.08
CA ASN A 118 -10.55 3.35 7.66
C ASN A 118 -9.36 3.24 6.69
N GLY A 119 -9.60 2.67 5.50
CA GLY A 119 -8.61 2.26 4.52
C GLY A 119 -7.96 0.92 4.90
N SER A 120 -7.25 0.29 3.92
CA SER A 120 -6.57 -0.99 4.14
C SER A 120 -5.52 -0.94 5.25
N ASN A 121 -4.77 0.16 5.42
CA ASN A 121 -3.79 0.28 6.50
C ASN A 121 -4.38 0.07 7.89
N HIS A 122 -5.63 0.52 8.14
CA HIS A 122 -6.33 0.20 9.38
C HIS A 122 -6.63 -1.31 9.47
N GLY A 123 -7.06 -1.91 8.37
CA GLY A 123 -7.26 -3.37 8.28
C GLY A 123 -5.98 -4.16 8.58
N LEU A 124 -4.85 -3.76 7.98
CA LEU A 124 -3.54 -4.38 8.24
C LEU A 124 -3.16 -4.26 9.73
N ALA A 125 -3.37 -3.09 10.34
CA ALA A 125 -3.03 -2.85 11.74
C ALA A 125 -3.87 -3.72 12.70
N VAL A 126 -5.19 -3.78 12.54
CA VAL A 126 -6.06 -4.59 13.42
C VAL A 126 -5.84 -6.09 13.20
N THR A 127 -5.49 -6.51 11.96
CA THR A 127 -5.11 -7.91 11.70
C THR A 127 -3.80 -8.27 12.38
N ALA A 128 -2.78 -7.42 12.29
CA ALA A 128 -1.54 -7.64 13.01
C ALA A 128 -1.77 -7.71 14.53
N GLN A 129 -2.59 -6.81 15.10
CA GLN A 129 -2.95 -6.83 16.53
C GLN A 129 -3.68 -8.11 16.95
N LEU A 130 -4.46 -8.72 16.06
CA LEU A 130 -5.19 -9.96 16.37
C LEU A 130 -4.24 -11.16 16.52
N PHE A 131 -3.17 -11.23 15.73
CA PHE A 131 -2.36 -12.44 15.62
C PHE A 131 -0.95 -12.33 16.22
N ILE A 132 -0.41 -11.12 16.42
CA ILE A 132 1.00 -10.89 16.78
C ILE A 132 1.13 -10.35 18.19
N ASN A 133 1.88 -11.07 19.03
CA ASN A 133 2.42 -10.57 20.29
C ASN A 133 3.87 -10.09 20.09
N PRO A 134 4.41 -9.27 21.01
CA PRO A 134 5.83 -8.91 20.97
C PRO A 134 6.73 -10.16 20.96
N GLY A 135 7.64 -10.24 19.98
CA GLY A 135 8.55 -11.36 19.79
C GLY A 135 8.02 -12.51 18.92
N ASP A 136 6.72 -12.53 18.57
CA ASP A 136 6.19 -13.47 17.58
C ASP A 136 6.79 -13.19 16.19
N VAL A 137 6.97 -14.24 15.38
CA VAL A 137 7.52 -14.14 14.03
C VAL A 137 6.44 -13.76 13.03
N ALA A 138 6.66 -12.65 12.32
CA ALA A 138 5.91 -12.23 11.15
C ALA A 138 6.80 -12.33 9.91
N ILE A 139 6.35 -13.04 8.88
CA ILE A 139 7.06 -13.14 7.60
C ILE A 139 6.52 -12.08 6.64
N VAL A 140 7.41 -11.45 5.90
CA VAL A 140 7.07 -10.45 4.86
C VAL A 140 7.86 -10.72 3.57
N GLU A 141 7.36 -10.21 2.47
CA GLU A 141 8.08 -10.21 1.20
C GLU A 141 9.27 -9.22 1.24
N ALA A 142 10.31 -9.49 0.47
CA ALA A 142 11.46 -8.62 0.29
C ALA A 142 11.74 -8.40 -1.21
N PRO A 143 11.38 -7.21 -1.74
CA PRO A 143 10.83 -6.03 -1.07
C PRO A 143 9.35 -6.19 -0.67
N THR A 144 8.81 -5.25 0.14
CA THR A 144 7.39 -5.17 0.48
C THR A 144 6.91 -3.73 0.72
N PHE A 145 5.60 -3.52 0.83
CA PHE A 145 5.01 -2.22 1.11
C PHE A 145 5.36 -1.72 2.52
N MET A 146 6.01 -0.56 2.61
CA MET A 146 6.45 0.02 3.88
C MET A 146 5.32 0.25 4.90
N GLY A 147 4.10 0.54 4.41
CA GLY A 147 2.92 0.67 5.27
C GLY A 147 2.48 -0.66 5.89
N GLY A 148 2.69 -1.78 5.20
CA GLY A 148 2.43 -3.13 5.71
C GLY A 148 3.42 -3.57 6.79
N LEU A 149 4.69 -3.10 6.73
CA LEU A 149 5.70 -3.38 7.76
C LEU A 149 5.41 -2.68 9.09
N ARG A 150 4.76 -1.52 9.04
CA ARG A 150 4.61 -0.65 10.21
C ARG A 150 3.88 -1.30 11.39
N PRO A 151 2.74 -1.98 11.21
CA PRO A 151 2.06 -2.68 12.31
C PRO A 151 2.95 -3.71 12.99
N PHE A 152 3.71 -4.50 12.25
CA PHE A 152 4.62 -5.51 12.81
C PHE A 152 5.74 -4.89 13.62
N ARG A 153 6.35 -3.81 13.13
CA ARG A 153 7.35 -3.03 13.87
C ARG A 153 6.79 -2.44 15.17
N GLN A 154 5.55 -1.88 15.13
CA GLN A 154 4.88 -1.33 16.32
C GLN A 154 4.63 -2.41 17.38
N LEU A 155 4.23 -3.61 16.97
CA LEU A 155 4.00 -4.75 17.85
C LEU A 155 5.28 -5.45 18.28
N LYS A 156 6.47 -4.99 17.81
CA LYS A 156 7.77 -5.61 18.10
C LYS A 156 7.84 -7.08 17.70
N ALA A 157 7.21 -7.40 16.54
CA ALA A 157 7.38 -8.70 15.91
C ALA A 157 8.83 -8.90 15.49
N GLN A 158 9.30 -10.14 15.53
CA GLN A 158 10.47 -10.56 14.79
C GLN A 158 10.08 -10.65 13.31
N ILE A 159 10.69 -9.84 12.46
CA ILE A 159 10.36 -9.79 11.02
C ILE A 159 11.37 -10.64 10.25
N GLU A 160 10.86 -11.66 9.59
CA GLU A 160 11.60 -12.49 8.65
C GLU A 160 11.23 -12.14 7.22
N MET A 161 12.21 -12.16 6.32
CA MET A 161 12.03 -11.74 4.93
C MET A 161 12.15 -12.92 3.96
N VAL A 162 11.27 -12.96 2.96
CA VAL A 162 11.30 -13.93 1.86
C VAL A 162 11.43 -13.19 0.53
N PRO A 163 12.39 -13.56 -0.35
CA PRO A 163 12.62 -12.86 -1.60
C PRO A 163 11.45 -13.01 -2.58
N LEU A 164 11.38 -12.06 -3.52
CA LEU A 164 10.50 -12.08 -4.70
C LEU A 164 11.32 -12.33 -5.96
N ASP A 165 10.68 -12.95 -6.94
CA ASP A 165 11.14 -13.00 -8.33
C ASP A 165 10.02 -12.58 -9.31
N GLY A 166 10.16 -12.87 -10.59
CA GLY A 166 9.17 -12.53 -11.63
C GLY A 166 7.80 -13.18 -11.44
N ASP A 167 7.71 -14.27 -10.68
CA ASP A 167 6.49 -15.01 -10.36
C ASP A 167 5.91 -14.67 -8.97
N GLY A 168 6.45 -13.62 -8.31
CA GLY A 168 6.06 -13.16 -6.97
C GLY A 168 6.90 -13.80 -5.87
N LEU A 169 6.31 -14.02 -4.68
CA LEU A 169 6.97 -14.63 -3.52
C LEU A 169 7.63 -15.95 -3.88
N ASP A 170 8.92 -16.13 -3.54
CA ASP A 170 9.62 -17.42 -3.66
C ASP A 170 9.10 -18.40 -2.58
N VAL A 171 8.18 -19.29 -2.99
CA VAL A 171 7.55 -20.25 -2.07
C VAL A 171 8.51 -21.34 -1.59
N ASP A 172 9.58 -21.64 -2.35
CA ASP A 172 10.58 -22.61 -1.94
C ASP A 172 11.49 -22.02 -0.85
N ALA A 173 11.85 -20.74 -0.98
CA ALA A 173 12.56 -20.01 0.08
C ALA A 173 11.69 -19.88 1.33
N LEU A 174 10.41 -19.60 1.18
CA LEU A 174 9.45 -19.58 2.29
C LEU A 174 9.39 -20.94 2.99
N GLU A 175 9.27 -22.04 2.26
CA GLU A 175 9.20 -23.36 2.87
C GLU A 175 10.47 -23.70 3.66
N ARG A 176 11.65 -23.38 3.13
CA ARG A 176 12.92 -23.55 3.86
C ARG A 176 12.93 -22.73 5.16
N LEU A 177 12.49 -21.48 5.11
CA LEU A 177 12.40 -20.62 6.29
C LEU A 177 11.41 -21.19 7.33
N LEU A 178 10.23 -21.62 6.91
CA LEU A 178 9.21 -22.20 7.80
C LEU A 178 9.70 -23.46 8.50
N ARG A 179 10.43 -24.34 7.81
CA ARG A 179 11.08 -25.52 8.40
C ARG A 179 12.10 -25.10 9.46
N HIS A 180 12.99 -24.17 9.11
CA HIS A 180 13.99 -23.65 10.05
C HIS A 180 13.36 -23.04 11.31
N LEU A 181 12.34 -22.22 11.15
CA LEU A 181 11.61 -21.59 12.27
C LEU A 181 10.92 -22.64 13.17
N LYS A 182 10.33 -23.66 12.57
CA LYS A 182 9.71 -24.76 13.31
C LYS A 182 10.73 -25.55 14.10
N ASP A 183 11.87 -25.89 13.49
CA ASP A 183 12.95 -26.67 14.13
C ASP A 183 13.63 -25.88 15.26
N SER A 184 13.70 -24.54 15.15
CA SER A 184 14.23 -23.65 16.19
C SER A 184 13.21 -23.33 17.31
N GLY A 185 11.98 -23.82 17.22
CA GLY A 185 10.94 -23.58 18.23
C GLY A 185 10.30 -22.19 18.17
N THR A 186 10.51 -21.43 17.10
CA THR A 186 9.96 -20.08 16.88
C THR A 186 9.06 -20.05 15.63
N PRO A 187 7.93 -20.79 15.61
CA PRO A 187 7.09 -20.89 14.43
C PRO A 187 6.50 -19.53 14.03
N ALA A 188 6.37 -19.31 12.73
CA ALA A 188 5.73 -18.10 12.21
C ALA A 188 4.24 -18.06 12.57
N LYS A 189 3.73 -16.86 12.87
CA LYS A 189 2.31 -16.62 13.17
C LYS A 189 1.55 -16.10 11.97
N LEU A 190 2.19 -15.22 11.19
CA LEU A 190 1.55 -14.51 10.09
C LEU A 190 2.55 -14.27 8.95
N LEU A 191 2.06 -14.45 7.72
CA LEU A 191 2.71 -13.99 6.50
C LEU A 191 1.91 -12.83 5.91
N TYR A 192 2.56 -11.70 5.63
CA TYR A 192 2.00 -10.59 4.87
C TYR A 192 2.48 -10.66 3.41
N THR A 193 1.54 -10.67 2.45
CA THR A 193 1.83 -10.77 1.01
C THR A 193 0.92 -9.88 0.17
N ILE A 194 1.44 -9.38 -0.96
CA ILE A 194 0.72 -8.56 -1.94
C ILE A 194 0.69 -9.33 -3.28
N PRO A 195 -0.30 -10.20 -3.51
CA PRO A 195 -0.27 -11.15 -4.61
C PRO A 195 -0.58 -10.55 -5.99
N ASN A 196 -1.16 -9.32 -6.06
CA ASN A 196 -1.51 -8.67 -7.31
C ASN A 196 -0.78 -7.33 -7.45
N PHE A 197 -0.05 -7.16 -8.59
CA PHE A 197 0.64 -5.89 -8.91
C PHE A 197 1.42 -5.33 -7.73
N HIS A 198 2.27 -6.18 -7.20
CA HIS A 198 2.99 -6.01 -5.95
C HIS A 198 3.59 -4.61 -5.78
N ASN A 199 3.41 -3.99 -4.64
CA ASN A 199 4.08 -2.73 -4.28
C ASN A 199 5.33 -3.04 -3.42
N PRO A 200 6.55 -2.84 -3.96
CA PRO A 200 6.89 -2.02 -5.12
C PRO A 200 7.12 -2.78 -6.45
N ALA A 201 7.21 -4.10 -6.44
CA ALA A 201 7.82 -4.89 -7.52
C ALA A 201 7.00 -4.97 -8.83
N GLY A 202 5.70 -4.66 -8.81
CA GLY A 202 4.83 -4.71 -9.98
C GLY A 202 4.49 -6.12 -10.49
N VAL A 203 5.01 -7.17 -9.85
CA VAL A 203 4.81 -8.59 -10.21
C VAL A 203 3.50 -9.14 -9.66
N ASN A 204 3.08 -10.29 -10.18
CA ASN A 204 1.95 -11.05 -9.66
C ASN A 204 2.40 -12.40 -9.13
N LEU A 205 1.85 -12.81 -7.99
CA LEU A 205 2.02 -14.17 -7.49
C LEU A 205 1.24 -15.13 -8.40
N THR A 206 1.93 -16.10 -9.00
CA THR A 206 1.32 -17.06 -9.92
C THR A 206 0.33 -18.00 -9.22
N LEU A 207 -0.64 -18.55 -9.96
CA LEU A 207 -1.64 -19.48 -9.39
C LEU A 207 -1.01 -20.69 -8.70
N ALA A 208 0.06 -21.23 -9.28
CA ALA A 208 0.77 -22.37 -8.68
C ALA A 208 1.34 -22.02 -7.32
N ARG A 209 1.99 -20.85 -7.20
CA ARG A 209 2.55 -20.36 -5.93
C ARG A 209 1.45 -19.99 -4.92
N ARG A 210 0.30 -19.44 -5.36
CA ARG A 210 -0.85 -19.19 -4.45
C ARG A 210 -1.37 -20.50 -3.83
N ARG A 211 -1.50 -21.56 -4.62
CA ARG A 211 -1.90 -22.89 -4.13
C ARG A 211 -0.89 -23.43 -3.12
N ARG A 212 0.41 -23.39 -3.46
CA ARG A 212 1.46 -23.87 -2.54
C ARG A 212 1.47 -23.05 -1.24
N LEU A 213 1.27 -21.75 -1.32
CA LEU A 213 1.20 -20.88 -0.15
C LEU A 213 0.02 -21.24 0.77
N ALA A 214 -1.16 -21.54 0.20
CA ALA A 214 -2.32 -22.01 0.96
C ALA A 214 -2.05 -23.36 1.67
N GLU A 215 -1.38 -24.30 1.00
CA GLU A 215 -0.95 -25.58 1.58
C GLU A 215 0.06 -25.37 2.73
N LEU A 216 1.06 -24.51 2.54
CA LEU A 216 2.06 -24.19 3.57
C LEU A 216 1.42 -23.56 4.81
N ALA A 217 0.40 -22.72 4.64
CA ALA A 217 -0.33 -22.13 5.75
C ALA A 217 -1.01 -23.19 6.64
N ASP A 218 -1.52 -24.27 6.04
CA ASP A 218 -2.08 -25.39 6.77
C ASP A 218 -0.98 -26.27 7.41
N GLU A 219 0.07 -26.60 6.65
CA GLU A 219 1.16 -27.47 7.09
C GLU A 219 1.94 -26.89 8.29
N PHE A 220 2.20 -25.59 8.27
CA PHE A 220 2.98 -24.89 9.29
C PHE A 220 2.13 -24.07 10.26
N ASN A 221 0.81 -24.09 10.14
CA ASN A 221 -0.15 -23.46 11.05
C ASN A 221 0.06 -21.95 11.23
N PHE A 222 0.16 -21.18 10.14
CA PHE A 222 0.19 -19.72 10.18
C PHE A 222 -0.99 -19.11 9.40
N VAL A 223 -1.21 -17.80 9.58
CA VAL A 223 -2.24 -17.01 8.88
C VAL A 223 -1.61 -16.19 7.77
N ILE A 224 -2.26 -16.10 6.64
CA ILE A 224 -1.89 -15.24 5.52
C ILE A 224 -2.70 -13.94 5.61
N LEU A 225 -2.02 -12.80 5.63
CA LEU A 225 -2.62 -11.49 5.40
C LEU A 225 -2.42 -11.13 3.92
N GLU A 226 -3.44 -11.34 3.13
CA GLU A 226 -3.49 -11.08 1.70
C GLU A 226 -3.91 -9.63 1.46
N ASP A 227 -2.98 -8.75 1.04
CA ASP A 227 -3.26 -7.35 0.75
C ASP A 227 -3.49 -7.15 -0.76
N ASP A 228 -4.73 -6.85 -1.12
CA ASP A 228 -5.12 -6.64 -2.51
C ASP A 228 -5.63 -5.21 -2.75
N ALA A 229 -4.69 -4.28 -2.87
CA ALA A 229 -5.00 -2.89 -3.17
C ALA A 229 -5.20 -2.61 -4.67
N TYR A 230 -4.71 -3.48 -5.57
CA TYR A 230 -4.60 -3.19 -7.00
C TYR A 230 -5.25 -4.24 -7.91
N GLY A 231 -5.81 -5.32 -7.40
CA GLY A 231 -6.30 -6.46 -8.20
C GLY A 231 -7.28 -6.10 -9.31
N GLU A 232 -8.10 -5.07 -9.10
CA GLU A 232 -9.04 -4.57 -10.08
C GLU A 232 -8.39 -3.73 -11.20
N LEU A 233 -7.17 -3.22 -11.00
CA LEU A 233 -6.42 -2.41 -11.97
C LEU A 233 -5.50 -3.28 -12.84
N ARG A 234 -6.02 -4.38 -13.34
CA ARG A 234 -5.36 -5.26 -14.32
C ARG A 234 -5.54 -4.69 -15.72
N PHE A 235 -4.45 -4.47 -16.44
CA PHE A 235 -4.45 -3.97 -17.82
C PHE A 235 -4.31 -5.11 -18.82
N ASP A 236 -3.48 -6.09 -18.49
CA ASP A 236 -3.10 -7.21 -19.34
C ASP A 236 -3.18 -8.54 -18.59
N GLY A 237 -3.41 -9.62 -19.31
CA GLY A 237 -3.51 -10.98 -18.75
C GLY A 237 -4.87 -11.28 -18.10
N GLU A 238 -5.00 -12.49 -17.57
CA GLU A 238 -6.22 -13.00 -16.96
C GLU A 238 -6.25 -12.81 -15.45
N HIS A 239 -7.45 -12.84 -14.86
CA HIS A 239 -7.64 -12.85 -13.42
C HIS A 239 -7.01 -14.11 -12.81
N ILE A 240 -6.27 -13.94 -11.71
CA ILE A 240 -5.69 -15.04 -10.94
C ILE A 240 -6.50 -15.18 -9.65
N ALA A 241 -7.01 -16.38 -9.38
CA ALA A 241 -7.80 -16.64 -8.18
C ALA A 241 -7.10 -16.17 -6.90
N PRO A 242 -7.76 -15.42 -6.00
CA PRO A 242 -7.19 -14.97 -4.74
C PRO A 242 -6.75 -16.15 -3.85
N ILE A 243 -5.75 -15.95 -3.01
CA ILE A 243 -5.30 -16.98 -2.06
C ILE A 243 -6.47 -17.35 -1.12
N TYR A 244 -7.31 -16.36 -0.79
CA TYR A 244 -8.51 -16.54 0.02
C TYR A 244 -9.42 -17.67 -0.47
N THR A 245 -9.59 -17.83 -1.80
CA THR A 245 -10.44 -18.88 -2.39
C THR A 245 -9.77 -20.26 -2.47
N LEU A 246 -8.46 -20.30 -2.29
CA LEU A 246 -7.65 -21.54 -2.43
C LEU A 246 -7.32 -22.16 -1.07
N ALA A 247 -7.41 -21.38 0.00
CA ALA A 247 -7.06 -21.80 1.35
C ALA A 247 -8.29 -22.26 2.14
N ARG A 248 -8.06 -23.02 3.20
CA ARG A 248 -9.12 -23.38 4.15
C ARG A 248 -9.65 -22.13 4.86
N PRO A 249 -10.96 -22.10 5.22
CA PRO A 249 -11.53 -20.99 5.96
C PRO A 249 -10.73 -20.64 7.23
N GLY A 250 -10.45 -19.37 7.43
CA GLY A 250 -9.68 -18.84 8.56
C GLY A 250 -8.16 -18.83 8.38
N ARG A 251 -7.63 -19.40 7.28
CA ARG A 251 -6.20 -19.33 6.98
C ARG A 251 -5.78 -18.02 6.31
N VAL A 252 -6.70 -17.35 5.65
CA VAL A 252 -6.45 -16.08 4.97
C VAL A 252 -7.37 -15.00 5.52
N ILE A 253 -6.80 -13.87 5.86
CA ILE A 253 -7.49 -12.60 6.05
C ILE A 253 -7.14 -11.74 4.84
N ARG A 254 -8.17 -11.39 4.06
CA ARG A 254 -7.96 -10.57 2.87
C ARG A 254 -8.27 -9.11 3.15
N ALA A 255 -7.30 -8.24 2.92
CA ALA A 255 -7.43 -6.78 3.02
C ALA A 255 -7.57 -6.17 1.63
N ALA A 256 -8.53 -5.26 1.46
CA ALA A 256 -8.72 -4.53 0.23
C ALA A 256 -9.12 -3.07 0.48
N THR A 257 -9.10 -2.23 -0.56
CA THR A 257 -9.39 -0.81 -0.44
C THR A 257 -10.07 -0.24 -1.69
N LEU A 258 -10.94 0.73 -1.52
CA LEU A 258 -11.50 1.52 -2.61
C LEU A 258 -10.60 2.72 -2.97
N SER A 259 -9.49 2.91 -2.28
CA SER A 259 -8.60 4.06 -2.48
C SER A 259 -8.02 4.15 -3.90
N LYS A 260 -7.91 3.04 -4.62
CA LYS A 260 -7.26 3.00 -5.95
C LYS A 260 -8.27 3.02 -7.11
N ILE A 261 -9.52 2.66 -6.81
CA ILE A 261 -10.60 2.55 -7.80
C ILE A 261 -11.73 3.58 -7.59
N LEU A 262 -11.70 4.34 -6.48
CA LEU A 262 -12.69 5.37 -6.21
C LEU A 262 -11.99 6.67 -5.77
N ALA A 263 -11.65 6.77 -4.48
CA ALA A 263 -10.96 7.95 -3.95
C ALA A 263 -10.25 7.62 -2.64
N ALA A 264 -8.96 7.94 -2.56
CA ALA A 264 -8.15 7.70 -1.38
C ALA A 264 -8.62 8.51 -0.16
N GLY A 265 -9.18 9.70 -0.39
CA GLY A 265 -9.68 10.61 0.65
C GLY A 265 -10.94 10.11 1.38
N LEU A 266 -11.72 9.20 0.78
CA LEU A 266 -12.89 8.62 1.43
C LEU A 266 -12.53 7.62 2.55
N ARG A 267 -11.27 7.14 2.59
CA ARG A 267 -10.78 6.23 3.61
C ARG A 267 -11.58 4.94 3.74
N VAL A 268 -12.10 4.39 2.64
CA VAL A 268 -12.84 3.12 2.64
C VAL A 268 -11.91 1.97 2.30
N GLY A 269 -11.71 1.07 3.24
CA GLY A 269 -11.11 -0.25 3.07
C GLY A 269 -11.99 -1.31 3.70
N TYR A 270 -11.65 -2.57 3.51
CA TYR A 270 -12.38 -3.67 4.14
C TYR A 270 -11.49 -4.89 4.30
N LEU A 271 -11.84 -5.70 5.30
CA LEU A 271 -11.30 -7.04 5.51
C LEU A 271 -12.36 -8.07 5.18
N THR A 272 -11.93 -9.20 4.65
CA THR A 272 -12.75 -10.39 4.41
C THR A 272 -12.17 -11.56 5.19
N ALA A 273 -12.98 -12.16 6.05
CA ALA A 273 -12.60 -13.29 6.90
C ALA A 273 -13.86 -14.02 7.39
N PRO A 274 -13.77 -15.26 7.92
CA PRO A 274 -14.90 -15.90 8.60
C PRO A 274 -15.50 -15.02 9.71
N LYS A 275 -16.82 -15.11 9.90
CA LYS A 275 -17.62 -14.28 10.82
C LYS A 275 -17.02 -14.19 12.24
N GLU A 276 -16.53 -15.29 12.78
CA GLU A 276 -15.92 -15.34 14.11
C GLU A 276 -14.64 -14.49 14.20
N ILE A 277 -13.85 -14.48 13.12
CA ILE A 277 -12.62 -13.66 13.00
C ILE A 277 -13.03 -12.19 12.83
N VAL A 278 -14.02 -11.89 11.98
CA VAL A 278 -14.57 -10.54 11.82
C VAL A 278 -15.06 -9.97 13.16
N GLY A 279 -15.73 -10.77 13.99
CA GLY A 279 -16.16 -10.37 15.33
C GLY A 279 -14.98 -9.95 16.23
N ARG A 280 -13.87 -10.72 16.21
CA ARG A 280 -12.65 -10.39 16.97
C ARG A 280 -11.95 -9.14 16.42
N LEU A 281 -11.82 -9.03 15.11
CA LEU A 281 -11.23 -7.86 14.44
C LEU A 281 -12.05 -6.59 14.74
N SER A 282 -13.38 -6.69 14.70
CA SER A 282 -14.28 -5.58 15.04
C SER A 282 -14.10 -5.09 16.48
N SER A 283 -13.86 -6.00 17.43
CA SER A 283 -13.61 -5.65 18.84
C SER A 283 -12.27 -4.94 19.06
N LEU A 284 -11.30 -5.10 18.16
CA LEU A 284 -10.01 -4.39 18.20
C LEU A 284 -10.05 -3.00 17.58
N LYS A 285 -11.12 -2.68 16.83
CA LYS A 285 -11.30 -1.34 16.26
C LYS A 285 -11.71 -0.36 17.36
N LEU A 286 -10.90 0.67 17.57
CA LEU A 286 -11.16 1.73 18.56
C LEU A 286 -11.68 3.03 17.93
N ASP A 287 -12.10 2.98 16.66
CA ASP A 287 -12.50 4.14 15.86
C ASP A 287 -14.01 4.48 15.97
N GLY A 288 -14.78 3.75 16.77
CA GLY A 288 -16.22 3.93 16.89
C GLY A 288 -17.03 3.51 15.64
N GLY A 289 -16.39 2.78 14.72
CA GLY A 289 -16.93 2.38 13.42
C GLY A 289 -16.47 3.30 12.28
N HIS A 290 -16.55 2.81 11.05
CA HIS A 290 -16.25 3.61 9.85
C HIS A 290 -17.36 4.65 9.63
N SER A 291 -17.00 5.84 9.11
CA SER A 291 -17.94 6.93 8.81
C SER A 291 -19.18 6.43 8.03
N PRO A 292 -20.41 6.56 8.59
CA PRO A 292 -21.63 6.16 7.88
C PRO A 292 -21.88 6.97 6.62
N PHE A 293 -21.48 8.25 6.59
CA PHE A 293 -21.58 9.09 5.40
C PHE A 293 -20.74 8.55 4.25
N THR A 294 -19.42 8.33 4.47
CA THR A 294 -18.54 7.85 3.41
C THR A 294 -18.85 6.42 3.02
N SER A 295 -19.32 5.57 3.94
CA SER A 295 -19.78 4.20 3.63
C SER A 295 -21.00 4.20 2.71
N ARG A 296 -22.01 5.04 2.99
CA ARG A 296 -23.22 5.15 2.15
C ARG A 296 -22.91 5.76 0.79
N LEU A 297 -22.07 6.81 0.77
CA LEU A 297 -21.63 7.43 -0.48
C LEU A 297 -20.88 6.43 -1.38
N ALA A 298 -19.93 5.69 -0.80
CA ALA A 298 -19.22 4.64 -1.52
C ALA A 298 -20.17 3.53 -2.01
N ASN A 299 -21.15 3.12 -1.19
CA ASN A 299 -22.17 2.15 -1.58
C ASN A 299 -22.97 2.60 -2.80
N LEU A 300 -23.46 3.85 -2.78
CA LEU A 300 -24.23 4.41 -3.91
C LEU A 300 -23.39 4.46 -5.18
N TYR A 301 -22.12 4.87 -5.05
CA TYR A 301 -21.20 4.94 -6.19
C TYR A 301 -20.92 3.54 -6.76
N LEU A 302 -20.56 2.57 -5.94
CA LEU A 302 -20.26 1.21 -6.37
C LEU A 302 -21.46 0.59 -7.13
N LYS A 303 -22.68 0.75 -6.63
CA LYS A 303 -23.90 0.23 -7.28
C LYS A 303 -24.12 0.83 -8.66
N LYS A 304 -23.80 2.12 -8.84
CA LYS A 304 -24.13 2.85 -10.08
C LYS A 304 -23.00 2.85 -11.11
N ARG A 305 -21.74 2.84 -10.68
CA ARG A 305 -20.59 3.23 -11.52
C ARG A 305 -19.37 2.31 -11.48
N HIS A 306 -19.31 1.35 -10.56
CA HIS A 306 -18.10 0.56 -10.34
C HIS A 306 -17.48 0.03 -11.63
N ASP A 307 -18.23 -0.72 -12.42
CA ASP A 307 -17.71 -1.43 -13.59
C ASP A 307 -17.18 -0.47 -14.66
N THR A 308 -17.97 0.58 -14.97
CA THR A 308 -17.59 1.57 -15.99
C THR A 308 -16.39 2.40 -15.57
N HIS A 309 -16.28 2.73 -14.27
CA HIS A 309 -15.17 3.51 -13.74
C HIS A 309 -13.88 2.69 -13.69
N VAL A 310 -13.93 1.44 -13.25
CA VAL A 310 -12.77 0.55 -13.24
C VAL A 310 -12.22 0.34 -14.64
N GLU A 311 -13.09 0.16 -15.65
CA GLU A 311 -12.66 0.01 -17.04
C GLU A 311 -11.99 1.27 -17.59
N LEU A 312 -12.53 2.45 -17.27
CA LEU A 312 -11.89 3.74 -17.60
C LEU A 312 -10.49 3.81 -16.96
N LEU A 313 -10.38 3.51 -15.67
CA LEU A 313 -9.10 3.57 -14.95
C LEU A 313 -8.06 2.60 -15.52
N ARG A 314 -8.46 1.40 -15.95
CA ARG A 314 -7.57 0.44 -16.61
C ARG A 314 -6.97 1.03 -17.89
N GLY A 315 -7.77 1.70 -18.73
CA GLY A 315 -7.30 2.39 -19.90
C GLY A 315 -6.32 3.50 -19.57
N VAL A 316 -6.69 4.39 -18.66
CA VAL A 316 -5.86 5.54 -18.23
C VAL A 316 -4.51 5.05 -17.69
N TYR A 317 -4.50 4.08 -16.78
CA TYR A 317 -3.24 3.63 -16.16
C TYR A 317 -2.37 2.79 -17.09
N ARG A 318 -2.96 2.08 -18.05
CA ARG A 318 -2.19 1.43 -19.13
C ARG A 318 -1.41 2.46 -19.95
N HIS A 319 -2.08 3.52 -20.44
CA HIS A 319 -1.43 4.57 -21.23
C HIS A 319 -0.34 5.29 -20.44
N LYS A 320 -0.59 5.58 -19.18
CA LYS A 320 0.40 6.20 -18.29
C LYS A 320 1.63 5.31 -18.06
N ARG A 321 1.44 4.01 -17.81
CA ARG A 321 2.55 3.04 -17.74
C ARG A 321 3.38 3.08 -19.01
N ASP A 322 2.73 3.00 -20.16
CA ASP A 322 3.39 2.93 -21.45
C ASP A 322 4.15 4.22 -21.78
N ALA A 323 3.61 5.38 -21.40
CA ALA A 323 4.29 6.67 -21.53
C ALA A 323 5.59 6.74 -20.69
N LEU A 324 5.54 6.32 -19.41
CA LEU A 324 6.73 6.26 -18.56
C LEU A 324 7.79 5.32 -19.15
N VAL A 325 7.37 4.14 -19.61
CA VAL A 325 8.28 3.16 -20.21
C VAL A 325 8.91 3.70 -21.49
N ARG A 326 8.13 4.35 -22.38
CA ARG A 326 8.69 4.99 -23.61
C ARG A 326 9.76 6.01 -23.27
N GLY A 327 9.54 6.85 -22.25
CA GLY A 327 10.53 7.84 -21.80
C GLY A 327 11.83 7.19 -21.35
N ILE A 328 11.73 6.13 -20.55
CA ILE A 328 12.89 5.37 -20.07
C ILE A 328 13.64 4.72 -21.25
N GLU A 329 12.94 3.98 -22.11
CA GLU A 329 13.55 3.27 -23.24
C GLU A 329 14.29 4.23 -24.16
N ARG A 330 13.65 5.34 -24.57
CA ARG A 330 14.29 6.40 -25.39
C ARG A 330 15.52 6.98 -24.72
N GLY A 331 15.47 7.21 -23.39
CA GLY A 331 16.59 7.75 -22.64
C GLY A 331 17.85 6.88 -22.68
N PHE A 332 17.73 5.56 -22.90
CA PHE A 332 18.86 4.63 -22.96
C PHE A 332 19.28 4.21 -24.37
N GLU A 333 18.71 4.75 -25.44
CA GLU A 333 19.11 4.42 -26.82
C GLU A 333 20.61 4.64 -27.07
N SER A 334 21.18 5.72 -26.51
CA SER A 334 22.61 6.07 -26.63
C SER A 334 23.51 5.40 -25.58
N ALA A 335 22.94 4.78 -24.54
CA ALA A 335 23.70 4.19 -23.43
C ALA A 335 23.07 2.86 -22.94
N PRO A 336 22.93 1.85 -23.81
CA PRO A 336 22.20 0.61 -23.48
C PRO A 336 22.85 -0.20 -22.34
N ALA A 337 24.15 -0.06 -22.12
CA ALA A 337 24.88 -0.75 -21.04
C ALA A 337 24.48 -0.25 -19.63
N LEU A 338 23.94 0.96 -19.52
CA LEU A 338 23.48 1.56 -18.25
C LEU A 338 21.96 1.41 -18.05
N LYS A 339 21.26 0.74 -18.96
CA LYS A 339 19.83 0.54 -18.86
C LYS A 339 19.50 -0.38 -17.68
N PRO A 340 18.57 0.05 -16.77
CA PRO A 340 18.11 -0.80 -15.68
C PRO A 340 17.28 -1.97 -16.21
N SER A 341 17.26 -3.05 -15.47
CA SER A 341 16.36 -4.17 -15.75
C SER A 341 15.03 -4.00 -14.97
N TYR A 342 13.93 -4.42 -15.59
CA TYR A 342 12.60 -4.44 -14.96
C TYR A 342 11.69 -5.44 -15.66
N GLN A 343 10.66 -5.88 -14.93
CA GLN A 343 9.52 -6.57 -15.53
C GLN A 343 8.42 -5.55 -15.82
N LEU A 344 7.84 -5.60 -17.03
CA LEU A 344 6.72 -4.71 -17.38
C LEU A 344 5.48 -5.12 -16.58
N PRO A 345 4.94 -4.24 -15.70
CA PRO A 345 3.77 -4.58 -14.92
C PRO A 345 2.52 -4.69 -15.77
N SER A 346 1.69 -5.72 -15.54
CA SER A 346 0.41 -5.92 -16.22
C SER A 346 -0.77 -5.22 -15.52
N GLY A 347 -0.48 -4.35 -14.54
CA GLY A 347 -1.48 -3.61 -13.77
C GLY A 347 -0.84 -2.79 -12.65
N GLY A 348 -1.67 -2.21 -11.78
CA GLY A 348 -1.22 -1.43 -10.62
C GLY A 348 -0.65 -0.07 -10.97
N PHE A 349 0.31 0.43 -10.16
CA PHE A 349 0.81 1.81 -10.22
C PHE A 349 2.33 1.94 -10.32
N PHE A 350 3.10 0.82 -10.22
CA PHE A 350 4.52 0.90 -9.92
C PHE A 350 5.40 0.15 -10.90
N LEU A 351 6.47 0.82 -11.33
CA LEU A 351 7.59 0.23 -12.04
C LEU A 351 8.77 0.11 -11.08
N TRP A 352 9.31 -1.09 -10.96
CA TRP A 352 10.44 -1.42 -10.12
C TRP A 352 11.66 -1.66 -10.98
N LEU A 353 12.63 -0.75 -10.89
CA LEU A 353 13.85 -0.82 -11.67
C LEU A 353 14.99 -1.36 -10.81
N LYS A 354 15.70 -2.38 -11.34
CA LYS A 354 16.97 -2.81 -10.81
C LYS A 354 18.09 -2.11 -11.60
N LEU A 355 18.85 -1.28 -10.91
CA LEU A 355 19.94 -0.50 -11.47
C LEU A 355 21.12 -1.41 -11.87
N PRO A 356 21.97 -1.01 -12.84
CA PRO A 356 23.22 -1.69 -13.14
C PRO A 356 24.14 -1.79 -11.91
N ALA A 357 25.01 -2.79 -11.91
CA ALA A 357 25.94 -3.02 -10.81
C ALA A 357 26.78 -1.78 -10.48
N GLY A 358 26.90 -1.47 -9.19
CA GLY A 358 27.66 -0.32 -8.69
C GLY A 358 26.91 1.01 -8.68
N ILE A 359 25.68 1.07 -9.21
CA ILE A 359 24.83 2.27 -9.16
C ILE A 359 23.89 2.21 -7.95
N ASP A 360 23.96 3.25 -7.11
CA ASP A 360 23.16 3.37 -5.90
C ASP A 360 21.92 4.26 -6.16
N GLY A 361 20.73 3.73 -5.79
CA GLY A 361 19.43 4.41 -6.01
C GLY A 361 19.26 5.72 -5.26
N GLN A 362 19.94 5.93 -4.13
CA GLN A 362 19.90 7.19 -3.41
C GLN A 362 20.75 8.27 -4.12
N LYS A 363 21.90 7.86 -4.68
CA LYS A 363 22.71 8.78 -5.52
C LYS A 363 21.95 9.18 -6.79
N VAL A 364 21.25 8.21 -7.41
CA VAL A 364 20.38 8.50 -8.55
C VAL A 364 19.23 9.42 -8.13
N ALA A 365 18.64 9.27 -6.91
CA ALA A 365 17.59 10.15 -6.42
C ALA A 365 18.05 11.60 -6.27
N ALA A 366 19.29 11.82 -5.81
CA ALA A 366 19.87 13.16 -5.74
C ALA A 366 20.01 13.79 -7.15
N ALA A 367 20.60 13.06 -8.11
CA ALA A 367 20.74 13.51 -9.48
C ALA A 367 19.40 13.72 -10.21
N ALA A 368 18.37 12.90 -9.92
CA ALA A 368 17.01 13.09 -10.42
C ALA A 368 16.33 14.32 -9.80
N GLY A 369 16.57 14.58 -8.52
CA GLY A 369 16.09 15.77 -7.82
C GLY A 369 16.56 17.08 -8.44
N GLU A 370 17.83 17.15 -8.88
CA GLU A 370 18.38 18.31 -9.63
C GLU A 370 17.63 18.55 -10.95
N ARG A 371 17.00 17.51 -11.51
CA ARG A 371 16.19 17.55 -12.74
C ARG A 371 14.68 17.70 -12.46
N GLY A 372 14.32 17.94 -11.18
CA GLY A 372 12.91 18.11 -10.77
C GLY A 372 12.11 16.81 -10.68
N VAL A 373 12.76 15.65 -10.64
CA VAL A 373 12.11 14.33 -10.51
C VAL A 373 12.28 13.77 -9.09
N SER A 374 11.19 13.26 -8.50
CA SER A 374 11.25 12.52 -7.24
C SER A 374 10.63 11.14 -7.35
N TYR A 375 11.21 10.16 -6.65
CA TYR A 375 10.73 8.78 -6.55
C TYR A 375 11.11 8.19 -5.18
N VAL A 376 10.82 6.91 -4.94
CA VAL A 376 11.22 6.25 -3.69
C VAL A 376 12.35 5.26 -3.95
N PRO A 377 13.55 5.45 -3.33
CA PRO A 377 14.65 4.49 -3.39
C PRO A 377 14.33 3.16 -2.73
N GLY A 378 14.99 2.09 -3.20
CA GLY A 378 14.77 0.71 -2.80
C GLY A 378 14.81 0.43 -1.30
N PRO A 379 15.76 0.98 -0.51
CA PRO A 379 15.87 0.68 0.92
C PRO A 379 14.60 0.93 1.74
N ALA A 380 13.70 1.81 1.27
CA ALA A 380 12.42 2.04 1.92
C ALA A 380 11.48 0.81 1.93
N PHE A 381 11.72 -0.17 1.06
CA PHE A 381 10.86 -1.35 0.86
C PHE A 381 11.42 -2.64 1.45
N PHE A 382 12.55 -2.59 2.13
CA PHE A 382 13.15 -3.74 2.80
C PHE A 382 13.14 -3.53 4.31
N ALA A 383 12.83 -4.58 5.07
CA ALA A 383 12.75 -4.46 6.52
C ALA A 383 14.12 -4.18 7.16
N ASP A 384 15.21 -4.62 6.53
CA ASP A 384 16.61 -4.43 6.94
C ASP A 384 17.30 -3.22 6.29
N GLY A 385 16.59 -2.47 5.42
CA GLY A 385 17.16 -1.33 4.69
C GLY A 385 18.08 -1.70 3.53
N SER A 386 18.14 -2.95 3.10
CA SER A 386 18.84 -3.39 1.89
C SER A 386 18.19 -2.87 0.60
N GLY A 387 18.68 -3.26 -0.59
CA GLY A 387 18.05 -2.92 -1.87
C GLY A 387 18.45 -1.55 -2.43
N SER A 388 19.67 -1.06 -2.12
CA SER A 388 20.17 0.22 -2.65
C SER A 388 20.28 0.25 -4.18
N GLU A 389 20.33 -0.92 -4.83
CA GLU A 389 20.34 -1.09 -6.28
C GLU A 389 18.95 -0.98 -6.93
N TYR A 390 17.91 -0.68 -6.17
CA TYR A 390 16.55 -0.57 -6.71
C TYR A 390 15.96 0.83 -6.58
N ILE A 391 15.01 1.15 -7.48
CA ILE A 391 14.17 2.36 -7.39
C ILE A 391 12.73 2.03 -7.80
N ARG A 392 11.75 2.68 -7.14
CA ARG A 392 10.33 2.58 -7.49
C ARG A 392 9.82 3.86 -8.11
N LEU A 393 9.26 3.77 -9.32
CA LEU A 393 8.58 4.84 -10.01
C LEU A 393 7.07 4.60 -10.00
N ALA A 394 6.28 5.60 -9.62
CA ALA A 394 4.82 5.56 -9.71
C ALA A 394 4.34 6.35 -10.92
N TRP A 395 3.49 5.76 -11.75
CA TRP A 395 2.94 6.43 -12.94
C TRP A 395 1.54 7.00 -12.73
N SER A 396 0.93 6.83 -11.56
CA SER A 396 -0.50 7.09 -11.39
C SER A 396 -0.89 8.57 -11.45
N MET A 397 -0.05 9.50 -11.00
CA MET A 397 -0.45 10.88 -10.75
C MET A 397 -0.18 11.85 -11.91
N LEU A 398 0.88 11.64 -12.67
CA LEU A 398 1.34 12.57 -13.71
C LEU A 398 0.56 12.34 -15.02
N SER A 399 0.56 13.35 -15.91
CA SER A 399 0.09 13.20 -17.29
C SER A 399 0.98 12.24 -18.10
N GLU A 400 0.50 11.73 -19.24
CA GLU A 400 1.30 10.89 -20.14
C GLU A 400 2.54 11.65 -20.64
N GLU A 401 2.40 12.91 -21.00
CA GLU A 401 3.50 13.78 -21.47
C GLU A 401 4.55 13.99 -20.38
N ASP A 402 4.10 14.28 -19.13
CA ASP A 402 5.00 14.45 -18.00
C ASP A 402 5.71 13.13 -17.62
N LEU A 403 5.02 11.97 -17.75
CA LEU A 403 5.62 10.66 -17.49
C LEU A 403 6.69 10.29 -18.51
N GLU A 404 6.44 10.56 -19.79
CA GLU A 404 7.45 10.31 -20.83
C GLU A 404 8.68 11.21 -20.64
N THR A 405 8.47 12.49 -20.30
CA THR A 405 9.55 13.42 -19.95
C THR A 405 10.30 12.96 -18.70
N ALA A 406 9.59 12.62 -17.62
CA ALA A 406 10.18 12.18 -16.35
C ALA A 406 10.98 10.89 -16.51
N GLY A 407 10.48 9.95 -17.33
CA GLY A 407 11.20 8.71 -17.67
C GLY A 407 12.56 8.99 -18.32
N GLY A 408 12.63 9.94 -19.27
CA GLY A 408 13.88 10.40 -19.88
C GLY A 408 14.83 11.03 -18.86
N LEU A 409 14.32 11.89 -17.96
CA LEU A 409 15.13 12.53 -16.92
C LEU A 409 15.67 11.52 -15.89
N VAL A 410 14.91 10.47 -15.56
CA VAL A 410 15.41 9.34 -14.75
C VAL A 410 16.56 8.63 -15.46
N ALA A 411 16.43 8.37 -16.76
CA ALA A 411 17.51 7.74 -17.54
C ALA A 411 18.78 8.60 -17.54
N GLU A 412 18.66 9.92 -17.72
CA GLU A 412 19.79 10.84 -17.61
C GLU A 412 20.45 10.82 -16.22
N ALA A 413 19.65 10.77 -15.15
CA ALA A 413 20.16 10.70 -13.78
C ALA A 413 20.95 9.39 -13.53
N ILE A 414 20.44 8.25 -14.01
CA ILE A 414 21.14 6.96 -13.92
C ILE A 414 22.47 7.01 -14.70
N GLN A 415 22.46 7.57 -15.91
CA GLN A 415 23.68 7.71 -16.73
C GLN A 415 24.71 8.64 -16.09
N ALA A 416 24.26 9.74 -15.47
CA ALA A 416 25.15 10.67 -14.76
C ALA A 416 25.89 10.00 -13.61
N VAL A 417 25.19 9.20 -12.79
CA VAL A 417 25.77 8.44 -11.69
C VAL A 417 26.65 7.30 -12.20
N GLY A 418 26.22 6.59 -13.26
CA GLY A 418 26.99 5.48 -13.86
C GLY A 418 28.33 5.92 -14.44
N LYS A 419 28.40 7.11 -15.08
CA LYS A 419 29.65 7.69 -15.59
C LYS A 419 30.64 8.12 -14.49
N GLN A 420 30.16 8.37 -13.28
CA GLN A 420 31.00 8.70 -12.12
C GLN A 420 31.53 7.45 -11.40
N ALA A 421 30.87 6.31 -11.59
CA ALA A 421 31.22 5.04 -10.96
C ALA A 421 32.17 4.19 -11.83
N ALA A 422 32.32 4.51 -13.13
CA ALA A 422 33.23 3.88 -14.09
C ALA A 422 34.58 4.59 -14.12
#